data_4b4434a2d533f2ff094aabe095ffc669
#
_entry.id   4b4434a2d533f2ff094aabe095ffc669
#
_cell.length_a   1.000
_cell.length_b   1.000
_cell.length_c   1.000
_cell.angle_alpha   90.00
_cell.angle_beta   90.00
_cell.angle_gamma   90.00
#
_symmetry.space_group_name_H-M   'P 1'
#
loop_
_entity.id
_entity.type
_entity.pdbx_description
1 polymer ?
#
loop_
_entity_poly.entity_id
_entity_poly.type
_entity_poly.pdbx_seq_one_letter_code
_entity_poly.pdbx_strand_id
1 'polypeptide(L)'
;FRRVLFRSEETDESEDSLTYSNGVIEKIVAMATREVPHVLGMKGNLMHFVQEQFGAENLTKGVTVEVTDDNRVVVNISVIIEYGAYAPAIFDDVKARVTERLAAMTGLEVAGVNLRIEDVITPEEYEHRTSQHE
;
A
#
# COMPACT_ATOMS: atom_id res chain seq x y z
N PHE A 1 2.87 -1.40 17.50
CA PHE A 1 2.09 -2.61 17.16
C PHE A 1 0.64 -2.40 17.50
N ARG A 2 -0.20 -2.89 16.63
CA ARG A 2 -1.62 -2.85 16.86
C ARG A 2 -2.11 -4.26 17.06
N ARG A 3 -2.87 -4.46 18.12
CA ARG A 3 -3.35 -5.78 18.43
C ARG A 3 -4.67 -6.01 17.74
N VAL A 4 -4.78 -7.14 17.05
CA VAL A 4 -5.98 -7.50 16.33
C VAL A 4 -6.52 -8.76 16.99
N LEU A 5 -7.80 -8.70 17.37
CA LEU A 5 -8.43 -9.83 18.01
C LEU A 5 -9.32 -10.52 17.01
N PHE A 6 -9.02 -11.77 16.77
CA PHE A 6 -9.83 -12.57 15.87
C PHE A 6 -10.86 -13.33 16.68
N ARG A 7 -12.09 -13.20 16.26
CA ARG A 7 -13.15 -13.83 16.97
C ARG A 7 -13.23 -15.28 16.58
N SER A 8 -13.21 -16.14 17.57
CA SER A 8 -13.35 -17.56 17.33
C SER A 8 -14.22 -18.09 18.45
N GLU A 9 -15.21 -18.84 18.09
CA GLU A 9 -16.17 -19.25 19.09
C GLU A 9 -15.62 -20.22 20.06
N GLU A 10 -14.60 -20.96 19.67
CA GLU A 10 -14.07 -21.92 20.57
C GLU A 10 -12.98 -21.39 21.44
N THR A 11 -12.60 -20.15 21.32
CA THR A 11 -11.44 -19.68 22.04
C THR A 11 -11.73 -18.48 22.89
N ASP A 12 -12.94 -18.36 23.35
CA ASP A 12 -13.28 -17.18 24.12
C ASP A 12 -12.45 -17.06 25.37
N GLU A 13 -11.91 -18.14 25.89
CA GLU A 13 -11.06 -18.08 27.05
C GLU A 13 -9.61 -18.09 26.71
N SER A 14 -9.31 -18.16 25.47
CA SER A 14 -7.94 -18.26 25.04
C SER A 14 -7.23 -16.94 25.24
N GLU A 15 -5.96 -17.04 25.53
CA GLU A 15 -5.14 -15.83 25.55
C GLU A 15 -4.35 -15.67 24.29
N ASP A 16 -4.69 -16.44 23.29
CA ASP A 16 -4.02 -16.31 22.01
C ASP A 16 -4.31 -14.95 21.41
N SER A 17 -3.32 -14.39 20.79
CA SER A 17 -3.49 -13.10 20.13
C SER A 17 -2.59 -13.03 18.93
N LEU A 18 -2.98 -12.20 17.98
CA LEU A 18 -2.22 -11.99 16.77
C LEU A 18 -2.14 -10.48 16.57
N THR A 19 -0.93 -9.97 16.40
CA THR A 19 -0.74 -8.55 16.24
C THR A 19 0.07 -8.28 14.99
N TYR A 20 -0.13 -7.11 14.42
CA TYR A 20 0.61 -6.66 13.26
C TYR A 20 1.21 -5.31 13.55
N SER A 21 2.47 -5.14 13.20
CA SER A 21 3.03 -3.79 13.24
C SER A 21 2.46 -2.99 12.09
N ASN A 22 2.45 -1.67 12.26
CA ASN A 22 2.02 -0.81 11.16
C ASN A 22 2.88 -1.03 9.92
N GLY A 23 4.16 -1.29 10.13
CA GLY A 23 5.05 -1.51 8.99
C GLY A 23 4.67 -2.71 8.15
N VAL A 24 4.17 -3.76 8.80
CA VAL A 24 3.72 -4.94 8.05
C VAL A 24 2.52 -4.59 7.18
N ILE A 25 1.55 -3.89 7.77
CA ILE A 25 0.37 -3.50 7.02
C ILE A 25 0.74 -2.57 5.88
N GLU A 26 1.63 -1.62 6.16
CA GLU A 26 2.07 -0.70 5.12
C GLU A 26 2.76 -1.42 3.98
N LYS A 27 3.53 -2.43 4.30
CA LYS A 27 4.24 -3.17 3.26
C LYS A 27 3.27 -3.94 2.38
N ILE A 28 2.27 -4.55 2.98
CA ILE A 28 1.26 -5.27 2.21
C ILE A 28 0.55 -4.30 1.27
N VAL A 29 0.18 -3.13 1.79
CA VAL A 29 -0.49 -2.12 0.99
C VAL A 29 0.41 -1.65 -0.15
N ALA A 30 1.68 -1.39 0.14
CA ALA A 30 2.59 -0.92 -0.88
C ALA A 30 2.77 -1.94 -1.98
N MET A 31 2.92 -3.19 -1.62
CA MET A 31 3.11 -4.22 -2.62
C MET A 31 1.86 -4.38 -3.50
N ALA A 32 0.69 -4.32 -2.89
CA ALA A 32 -0.54 -4.41 -3.67
C ALA A 32 -0.67 -3.22 -4.62
N THR A 33 -0.32 -2.03 -4.15
CA THR A 33 -0.41 -0.84 -4.98
C THR A 33 0.53 -0.92 -6.17
N ARG A 34 1.70 -1.47 -5.97
CA ARG A 34 2.67 -1.55 -7.05
C ARG A 34 2.24 -2.49 -8.16
N GLU A 35 1.28 -3.34 -7.90
CA GLU A 35 0.79 -4.25 -8.93
C GLU A 35 -0.20 -3.58 -9.87
N VAL A 36 -0.66 -2.40 -9.55
CA VAL A 36 -1.67 -1.72 -10.34
C VAL A 36 -1.03 -1.14 -11.60
N PRO A 37 -1.60 -1.39 -12.78
CA PRO A 37 -1.05 -0.80 -14.01
C PRO A 37 -1.09 0.73 -13.95
N HIS A 38 -0.10 1.34 -14.60
CA HIS A 38 0.04 2.79 -14.71
C HIS A 38 0.51 3.47 -13.43
N VAL A 39 0.68 2.74 -12.35
CA VAL A 39 1.33 3.28 -11.17
C VAL A 39 2.83 3.08 -11.36
N LEU A 40 3.54 4.20 -11.49
CA LEU A 40 4.98 4.14 -11.77
C LEU A 40 5.81 4.13 -10.51
N GLY A 41 5.24 4.56 -9.41
CA GLY A 41 5.98 4.55 -8.18
C GLY A 41 5.15 5.13 -7.06
N MET A 42 5.78 5.28 -5.92
CA MET A 42 5.17 5.84 -4.75
C MET A 42 5.92 7.11 -4.41
N LYS A 43 5.40 7.85 -3.45
CA LYS A 43 5.94 9.16 -3.14
C LYS A 43 7.46 9.11 -3.06
N GLY A 44 8.11 9.91 -3.91
CA GLY A 44 9.55 10.04 -3.87
C GLY A 44 10.32 8.90 -4.48
N ASN A 45 9.65 7.82 -4.90
CA ASN A 45 10.33 6.63 -5.41
C ASN A 45 9.66 6.11 -6.65
N LEU A 46 10.35 6.14 -7.77
CA LEU A 46 9.90 5.40 -8.93
C LEU A 46 10.27 3.93 -8.70
N MET A 47 9.39 3.05 -9.10
CA MET A 47 9.60 1.64 -8.81
C MET A 47 10.86 1.09 -9.43
N HIS A 48 11.24 1.69 -10.53
CA HIS A 48 12.43 1.28 -11.22
C HIS A 48 13.69 1.40 -10.37
N PHE A 49 13.66 2.28 -9.40
CA PHE A 49 14.84 2.53 -8.59
C PHE A 49 14.85 1.77 -7.30
N VAL A 50 13.73 1.19 -6.92
CA VAL A 50 13.68 0.50 -5.65
C VAL A 50 14.00 -0.94 -5.87
N GLN A 51 15.22 -1.19 -6.20
CA GLN A 51 15.61 -2.54 -6.43
C GLN A 51 16.14 -3.11 -5.15
N GLU A 52 17.33 -3.60 -5.21
CA GLU A 52 17.88 -4.21 -4.04
C GLU A 52 18.62 -3.23 -3.18
N GLN A 53 18.71 -1.99 -3.59
CA GLN A 53 19.47 -1.04 -2.82
C GLN A 53 18.72 -0.42 -1.67
N PHE A 54 17.43 -0.63 -1.63
CA PHE A 54 16.61 0.01 -0.62
C PHE A 54 16.03 -1.05 0.30
N GLY A 55 15.94 -0.72 1.55
CA GLY A 55 15.34 -1.60 2.51
C GLY A 55 13.83 -1.48 2.50
N ALA A 56 13.21 -2.19 3.43
CA ALA A 56 11.76 -2.23 3.50
C ALA A 56 11.17 -0.86 3.74
N GLU A 57 11.89 0.01 4.41
CA GLU A 57 11.37 1.34 4.69
C GLU A 57 11.07 2.10 3.43
N ASN A 58 11.89 1.90 2.41
CA ASN A 58 11.68 2.64 1.17
C ASN A 58 10.52 2.07 0.38
N LEU A 59 10.21 0.81 0.59
CA LEU A 59 9.07 0.23 -0.10
C LEU A 59 7.75 0.78 0.41
N THR A 60 7.71 1.20 1.66
CA THR A 60 6.48 1.70 2.25
C THR A 60 6.40 3.21 2.24
N LYS A 61 7.37 3.88 1.63
CA LYS A 61 7.35 5.33 1.57
C LYS A 61 6.11 5.77 0.80
N GLY A 62 5.36 6.68 1.39
CA GLY A 62 4.13 7.14 0.78
C GLY A 62 2.91 6.40 1.24
N VAL A 63 3.05 5.45 2.14
CA VAL A 63 1.92 4.70 2.69
C VAL A 63 1.86 4.95 4.18
N THR A 64 0.69 5.32 4.68
CA THR A 64 0.45 5.39 6.11
C THR A 64 -0.85 4.66 6.41
N VAL A 65 -0.91 4.10 7.59
CA VAL A 65 -2.01 3.24 7.97
C VAL A 65 -2.46 3.61 9.36
N GLU A 66 -3.77 3.67 9.55
CA GLU A 66 -4.37 3.88 10.87
C GLU A 66 -5.32 2.74 11.14
N VAL A 67 -5.27 2.22 12.36
CA VAL A 67 -6.19 1.18 12.76
C VAL A 67 -7.23 1.82 13.67
N THR A 68 -8.49 1.62 13.32
CA THR A 68 -9.58 2.23 14.07
C THR A 68 -9.88 1.41 15.31
N ASP A 69 -10.76 1.95 16.15
CA ASP A 69 -11.09 1.28 17.40
C ASP A 69 -11.77 -0.06 17.19
N ASP A 70 -12.43 -0.24 16.07
CA ASP A 70 -13.12 -1.50 15.79
C ASP A 70 -12.28 -2.40 14.88
N ASN A 71 -10.96 -2.20 14.89
CA ASN A 71 -10.02 -3.07 14.18
C ASN A 71 -10.20 -3.01 12.68
N ARG A 72 -10.54 -1.85 12.18
CA ARG A 72 -10.59 -1.60 10.75
C ARG A 72 -9.43 -0.69 10.38
N VAL A 73 -9.09 -0.68 9.12
CA VAL A 73 -7.88 -0.01 8.66
C VAL A 73 -8.25 1.12 7.72
N VAL A 74 -7.66 2.28 7.95
CA VAL A 74 -7.71 3.40 7.00
C VAL A 74 -6.33 3.53 6.39
N VAL A 75 -6.28 3.53 5.07
CA VAL A 75 -5.04 3.51 4.34
C VAL A 75 -4.89 4.81 3.58
N ASN A 76 -3.72 5.43 3.67
CA ASN A 76 -3.40 6.63 2.92
C ASN A 76 -2.19 6.34 2.05
N ILE A 77 -2.35 6.54 0.73
CA ILE A 77 -1.33 6.17 -0.23
C ILE A 77 -1.06 7.35 -1.15
N SER A 78 0.21 7.66 -1.38
CA SER A 78 0.62 8.66 -2.35
C SER A 78 1.36 7.96 -3.47
N VAL A 79 0.91 8.17 -4.71
CA VAL A 79 1.47 7.47 -5.86
C VAL A 79 1.85 8.42 -6.96
N ILE A 80 2.70 7.93 -7.83
CA ILE A 80 3.11 8.61 -9.05
C ILE A 80 2.55 7.80 -10.20
N ILE A 81 1.82 8.44 -11.11
CA ILE A 81 1.16 7.71 -12.17
C ILE A 81 1.66 8.18 -13.54
N GLU A 82 1.34 7.43 -14.53
CA GLU A 82 1.73 7.68 -15.90
C GLU A 82 0.83 8.74 -16.51
N TYR A 83 1.41 9.69 -17.23
CA TYR A 83 0.63 10.70 -17.92
C TYR A 83 -0.33 10.03 -18.89
N GLY A 84 -1.55 10.49 -18.88
CA GLY A 84 -2.57 9.92 -19.76
C GLY A 84 -3.41 8.85 -19.11
N ALA A 85 -3.00 8.35 -17.96
CA ALA A 85 -3.78 7.33 -17.25
C ALA A 85 -4.98 7.99 -16.58
N TYR A 86 -6.02 7.19 -16.43
CA TYR A 86 -7.26 7.69 -15.85
C TYR A 86 -7.24 7.43 -14.35
N ALA A 87 -7.07 8.48 -13.58
CA ALA A 87 -6.85 8.35 -12.14
C ALA A 87 -8.01 7.66 -11.41
N PRO A 88 -9.28 7.97 -11.71
CA PRO A 88 -10.34 7.27 -10.98
C PRO A 88 -10.32 5.75 -11.18
N ALA A 89 -9.93 5.29 -12.35
CA ALA A 89 -9.82 3.85 -12.56
C ALA A 89 -8.67 3.26 -11.77
N ILE A 90 -7.58 4.01 -11.68
CA ILE A 90 -6.45 3.58 -10.86
C ILE A 90 -6.89 3.49 -9.40
N PHE A 91 -7.65 4.46 -8.95
CA PHE A 91 -8.12 4.45 -7.57
C PHE A 91 -8.97 3.21 -7.29
N ASP A 92 -9.88 2.89 -8.21
CA ASP A 92 -10.72 1.71 -8.02
C ASP A 92 -9.88 0.44 -7.95
N ASP A 93 -8.87 0.35 -8.81
CA ASP A 93 -8.02 -0.83 -8.84
C ASP A 93 -7.18 -0.93 -7.56
N VAL A 94 -6.61 0.19 -7.13
CA VAL A 94 -5.83 0.18 -5.89
C VAL A 94 -6.70 -0.24 -4.72
N LYS A 95 -7.90 0.33 -4.64
CA LYS A 95 -8.79 0.02 -3.53
C LYS A 95 -9.13 -1.45 -3.51
N ALA A 96 -9.45 -2.02 -4.67
CA ALA A 96 -9.83 -3.41 -4.73
C ALA A 96 -8.68 -4.32 -4.33
N ARG A 97 -7.48 -4.05 -4.84
CA ARG A 97 -6.34 -4.91 -4.56
C ARG A 97 -5.91 -4.80 -3.10
N VAL A 98 -5.89 -3.59 -2.56
CA VAL A 98 -5.49 -3.40 -1.17
C VAL A 98 -6.48 -4.09 -0.24
N THR A 99 -7.77 -3.89 -0.50
CA THR A 99 -8.79 -4.48 0.35
C THR A 99 -8.68 -6.00 0.33
N GLU A 100 -8.54 -6.56 -0.87
CA GLU A 100 -8.46 -8.01 -0.98
C GLU A 100 -7.21 -8.55 -0.33
N ARG A 101 -6.08 -7.90 -0.56
CA ARG A 101 -4.83 -8.42 -0.04
C ARG A 101 -4.78 -8.36 1.47
N LEU A 102 -5.27 -7.27 2.06
CA LEU A 102 -5.27 -7.19 3.51
C LEU A 102 -6.22 -8.21 4.12
N ALA A 103 -7.37 -8.40 3.51
CA ALA A 103 -8.30 -9.39 4.04
C ALA A 103 -7.70 -10.79 3.94
N ALA A 104 -7.04 -11.09 2.83
CA ALA A 104 -6.50 -12.44 2.62
C ALA A 104 -5.33 -12.73 3.54
N MET A 105 -4.51 -11.73 3.83
CA MET A 105 -3.30 -11.99 4.60
C MET A 105 -3.46 -11.71 6.07
N THR A 106 -4.27 -10.75 6.44
CA THR A 106 -4.35 -10.34 7.84
C THR A 106 -5.74 -10.49 8.43
N GLY A 107 -6.75 -10.63 7.61
CA GLY A 107 -8.12 -10.66 8.12
C GLY A 107 -8.66 -9.29 8.48
N LEU A 108 -7.90 -8.24 8.25
CA LEU A 108 -8.34 -6.91 8.59
C LEU A 108 -9.31 -6.38 7.54
N GLU A 109 -10.24 -5.57 8.01
CA GLU A 109 -11.21 -4.95 7.13
C GLU A 109 -10.78 -3.52 6.85
N VAL A 110 -10.87 -3.10 5.59
CA VAL A 110 -10.46 -1.76 5.20
C VAL A 110 -11.65 -0.83 5.36
N ALA A 111 -11.50 0.17 6.22
CA ALA A 111 -12.55 1.16 6.43
C ALA A 111 -12.52 2.24 5.38
N GLY A 112 -11.36 2.55 4.85
CA GLY A 112 -11.25 3.58 3.83
C GLY A 112 -9.90 3.56 3.18
N VAL A 113 -9.86 4.02 1.92
CA VAL A 113 -8.63 4.16 1.17
C VAL A 113 -8.60 5.58 0.63
N ASN A 114 -7.52 6.29 0.95
CA ASN A 114 -7.30 7.63 0.43
C ASN A 114 -6.09 7.58 -0.47
N LEU A 115 -6.30 7.89 -1.74
CA LEU A 115 -5.23 7.85 -2.72
C LEU A 115 -4.93 9.26 -3.17
N ARG A 116 -3.67 9.63 -3.07
CA ARG A 116 -3.21 10.94 -3.50
C ARG A 116 -2.30 10.76 -4.70
N ILE A 117 -2.60 11.48 -5.77
CA ILE A 117 -1.72 11.49 -6.94
C ILE A 117 -0.68 12.54 -6.71
N GLU A 118 0.54 12.10 -6.45
CA GLU A 118 1.61 13.03 -6.08
C GLU A 118 2.24 13.64 -7.31
N ASP A 119 2.29 12.90 -8.41
CA ASP A 119 2.94 13.39 -9.61
C ASP A 119 2.43 12.59 -10.79
N VAL A 120 2.51 13.21 -11.96
CA VAL A 120 2.16 12.57 -13.22
C VAL A 120 3.39 12.69 -14.11
N ILE A 121 3.84 11.58 -14.65
CA ILE A 121 5.10 11.55 -15.36
C ILE A 121 4.87 11.14 -16.80
N THR A 122 5.38 11.93 -17.74
CA THR A 122 5.29 11.59 -19.13
C THR A 122 6.25 10.47 -19.47
N PRO A 123 6.03 9.77 -20.59
CA PRO A 123 6.97 8.74 -20.98
C PRO A 123 8.39 9.25 -21.16
N GLU A 124 8.52 10.47 -21.69
CA GLU A 124 9.85 11.03 -21.86
C GLU A 124 10.52 11.29 -20.52
N GLU A 125 9.75 11.82 -19.58
CA GLU A 125 10.30 12.06 -18.26
C GLU A 125 10.72 10.75 -17.59
N TYR A 126 9.91 9.73 -17.76
CA TYR A 126 10.20 8.46 -17.14
C TYR A 126 11.49 7.88 -17.69
N GLU A 127 11.64 7.90 -18.99
CA GLU A 127 12.87 7.44 -19.62
C GLU A 127 14.06 8.22 -19.15
N HIS A 128 13.90 9.53 -19.08
CA HIS A 128 15.00 10.38 -18.67
C HIS A 128 15.43 10.08 -17.26
N ARG A 129 14.48 9.95 -16.36
CA ARG A 129 14.80 9.70 -14.97
C ARG A 129 15.45 8.33 -14.77
N THR A 130 14.94 7.33 -15.47
CA THR A 130 15.50 6.00 -15.30
C THR A 130 16.88 5.89 -15.91
N SER A 131 17.10 6.55 -17.03
CA SER A 131 18.39 6.44 -17.69
C SER A 131 19.49 7.16 -16.95
N GLN A 132 19.14 8.08 -16.07
CA GLN A 132 20.16 8.80 -15.32
C GLN A 132 20.71 8.01 -14.15
N HIS A 133 20.19 6.84 -13.92
CA HIS A 133 20.59 6.05 -12.78
C HIS A 133 21.41 4.85 -13.14
N GLU A 134 22.03 4.90 -14.28
CA GLU A 134 22.87 3.77 -14.66
C GLU A 134 24.22 3.75 -14.08
#